data_e5ee79e8df9771dd67f73d5dd9478ffe
#
_entry.id   e5ee79e8df9771dd67f73d5dd9478ffe
#
_cell.length_a   1.000
_cell.length_b   1.000
_cell.length_c   1.000
_cell.angle_alpha   90.00
_cell.angle_beta   90.00
_cell.angle_gamma   90.00
#
_symmetry.space_group_name_H-M   'P 1'
#
loop_
_entity.id
_entity.type
_entity.pdbx_description
1 polymer ?
#
loop_
_entity_poly.entity_id
_entity_poly.type
_entity_poly.pdbx_seq_one_letter_code
_entity_poly.pdbx_strand_id
1 'polypeptide(L)'
;MGQIISVHGREILDSRGNPTIEVEVTTASGAFGRAAVPSGASTGENEALELRDGDKGRYGGKGVLKAVQNVNDIIAKEIIGMQVTDQVGIDKTMIALDGTPTKSNLGANAILGVSLACARAAANLLGMPLYLSLIHISEPTR
;
A
#
# COMPACT_ATOMS: atom_id res chain seq x y z
N MET A 1 16.89 2.91 -12.08
CA MET A 1 15.73 3.03 -12.95
C MET A 1 14.43 2.75 -12.23
N GLY A 2 14.33 1.65 -11.53
CA GLY A 2 13.14 1.29 -10.80
C GLY A 2 13.09 1.80 -9.36
N GLN A 3 13.92 2.73 -8.99
CA GLN A 3 13.91 3.27 -7.63
C GLN A 3 12.66 4.09 -7.39
N ILE A 4 12.02 3.86 -6.24
CA ILE A 4 10.87 4.62 -5.82
C ILE A 4 11.33 6.03 -5.46
N ILE A 5 10.72 7.04 -6.06
CA ILE A 5 11.03 8.44 -5.76
C ILE A 5 9.87 9.17 -5.10
N SER A 6 8.66 8.63 -5.18
CA SER A 6 7.49 9.26 -4.59
C SER A 6 6.47 8.21 -4.18
N VAL A 7 5.93 8.37 -2.99
CA VAL A 7 4.82 7.56 -2.48
C VAL A 7 3.83 8.55 -1.87
N HIS A 8 2.59 8.53 -2.34
CA HIS A 8 1.56 9.44 -1.86
C HIS A 8 0.25 8.70 -1.65
N GLY A 9 -0.29 8.83 -0.44
CA GLY A 9 -1.59 8.27 -0.09
C GLY A 9 -2.65 9.37 0.04
N ARG A 10 -3.89 9.00 -0.24
CA ARG A 10 -5.05 9.88 -0.05
C ARG A 10 -6.26 9.07 0.35
N GLU A 11 -7.20 9.74 1.00
CA GLU A 11 -8.51 9.15 1.29
C GLU A 11 -9.42 9.39 0.09
N ILE A 12 -10.08 8.33 -0.35
CA ILE A 12 -11.09 8.40 -1.40
C ILE A 12 -12.35 7.69 -0.92
N LEU A 13 -13.44 7.82 -1.65
CA LEU A 13 -14.67 7.07 -1.39
C LEU A 13 -14.81 5.94 -2.39
N ASP A 14 -15.20 4.76 -1.91
CA ASP A 14 -15.49 3.63 -2.79
C ASP A 14 -16.86 3.80 -3.46
N SER A 15 -17.27 2.81 -4.24
CA SER A 15 -18.55 2.87 -4.97
C SER A 15 -19.76 2.94 -4.05
N ARG A 16 -19.61 2.55 -2.78
CA ARG A 16 -20.68 2.59 -1.78
C ARG A 16 -20.60 3.83 -0.89
N GLY A 17 -19.67 4.74 -1.17
CA GLY A 17 -19.48 5.95 -0.38
C GLY A 17 -18.69 5.74 0.91
N ASN A 18 -18.04 4.62 1.08
CA ASN A 18 -17.21 4.38 2.26
C ASN A 18 -15.77 4.84 2.01
N PRO A 19 -15.13 5.47 3.01
CA PRO A 19 -13.74 5.89 2.86
C PRO A 19 -12.80 4.72 2.67
N THR A 20 -11.87 4.86 1.77
CA THR A 20 -10.77 3.92 1.59
C THR A 20 -9.51 4.67 1.21
N ILE A 21 -8.38 3.99 1.22
CA ILE A 21 -7.09 4.60 0.92
C ILE A 21 -6.73 4.32 -0.54
N GLU A 22 -6.18 5.32 -1.20
CA GLU A 22 -5.57 5.18 -2.52
C GLU A 22 -4.12 5.60 -2.42
N VAL A 23 -3.22 4.82 -3.01
CA VAL A 23 -1.79 5.11 -2.99
C VAL A 23 -1.27 5.22 -4.41
N GLU A 24 -0.39 6.20 -4.64
CA GLU A 24 0.34 6.39 -5.88
C GLU A 24 1.83 6.24 -5.63
N VAL A 25 2.50 5.50 -6.50
CA VAL A 25 3.95 5.29 -6.43
C VAL A 25 4.54 5.68 -7.78
N THR A 26 5.63 6.44 -7.75
CA THR A 26 6.36 6.85 -8.96
C THR A 26 7.82 6.43 -8.82
N THR A 27 8.41 5.97 -9.91
CA THR A 27 9.83 5.59 -9.95
C THR A 27 10.66 6.64 -10.69
N ALA A 28 11.99 6.52 -10.55
CA ALA A 28 12.93 7.43 -11.19
C ALA A 28 12.81 7.44 -12.71
N SER A 29 12.41 6.32 -13.31
CA SER A 29 12.23 6.23 -14.76
C SER A 29 10.86 6.74 -15.23
N GLY A 30 10.00 7.17 -14.32
CA GLY A 30 8.66 7.65 -14.64
C GLY A 30 7.59 6.59 -14.61
N ALA A 31 7.90 5.35 -14.26
CA ALA A 31 6.88 4.33 -14.09
C ALA A 31 5.98 4.69 -12.91
N PHE A 32 4.68 4.48 -13.07
CA PHE A 32 3.67 4.93 -12.13
C PHE A 32 2.73 3.78 -11.80
N GLY A 33 2.33 3.68 -10.53
CA GLY A 33 1.31 2.74 -10.08
C GLY A 33 0.36 3.41 -9.11
N ARG A 34 -0.93 3.15 -9.27
CA ARG A 34 -1.99 3.64 -8.40
C ARG A 34 -2.86 2.47 -7.99
N ALA A 35 -3.19 2.39 -6.72
CA ALA A 35 -4.06 1.34 -6.23
C ALA A 35 -4.96 1.86 -5.11
N ALA A 36 -6.22 1.48 -5.16
CA ALA A 36 -7.17 1.71 -4.08
C ALA A 36 -7.40 0.39 -3.35
N VAL A 37 -7.48 0.45 -2.03
CA VAL A 37 -7.70 -0.74 -1.22
C VAL A 37 -9.19 -1.07 -1.21
N PRO A 38 -9.60 -2.30 -1.57
CA PRO A 38 -11.00 -2.67 -1.50
C PRO A 38 -11.49 -2.69 -0.05
N SER A 39 -12.70 -2.18 0.19
CA SER A 39 -13.31 -2.25 1.51
C SER A 39 -13.58 -3.70 1.90
N GLY A 40 -13.32 -4.03 3.17
CA GLY A 40 -13.56 -5.37 3.69
C GLY A 40 -12.56 -6.42 3.22
N ALA A 41 -11.39 -5.99 2.76
CA ALA A 41 -10.35 -6.91 2.28
C ALA A 41 -9.78 -7.79 3.39
N SER A 42 -9.91 -7.39 4.65
CA SER A 42 -9.42 -8.13 5.81
C SER A 42 -10.59 -8.50 6.70
N THR A 43 -11.07 -9.74 6.63
CA THR A 43 -12.27 -10.16 7.33
C THR A 43 -12.10 -11.40 8.21
N GLY A 44 -10.95 -12.07 8.21
CA GLY A 44 -10.72 -13.27 9.00
C GLY A 44 -10.28 -12.96 10.43
N GLU A 45 -10.37 -13.96 11.32
CA GLU A 45 -9.99 -13.81 12.72
C GLU A 45 -8.52 -13.45 12.92
N ASN A 46 -7.65 -14.00 12.08
CA ASN A 46 -6.21 -13.77 12.16
C ASN A 46 -5.72 -12.77 11.14
N GLU A 47 -6.64 -12.06 10.51
CA GLU A 47 -6.27 -11.11 9.50
C GLU A 47 -5.89 -9.77 10.10
N ALA A 48 -5.17 -9.01 9.30
CA ALA A 48 -4.68 -7.71 9.69
C ALA A 48 -5.83 -6.71 9.84
N LEU A 49 -5.64 -5.75 10.72
CA LEU A 49 -6.67 -4.76 11.01
C LEU A 49 -6.58 -3.56 10.07
N GLU A 50 -7.70 -3.18 9.49
CA GLU A 50 -7.81 -1.92 8.80
C GLU A 50 -7.78 -0.79 9.84
N LEU A 51 -6.93 0.19 9.63
CA LEU A 51 -6.86 1.34 10.53
C LEU A 51 -7.93 2.35 10.13
N ARG A 52 -8.92 2.52 11.00
CA ARG A 52 -9.98 3.52 10.86
C ARG A 52 -9.82 4.57 11.94
N ASP A 53 -10.22 5.80 11.64
CA ASP A 53 -9.99 6.94 12.54
C ASP A 53 -10.82 6.88 13.81
N GLY A 54 -11.99 6.28 13.74
CA GLY A 54 -12.88 6.19 14.90
C GLY A 54 -13.58 7.50 15.24
N ASP A 55 -13.42 8.54 14.45
CA ASP A 55 -14.10 9.83 14.64
C ASP A 55 -15.51 9.74 14.08
N LYS A 56 -16.48 9.59 14.97
CA LYS A 56 -17.87 9.41 14.57
C LYS A 56 -18.49 10.64 13.91
N GLY A 57 -17.88 11.80 14.06
CA GLY A 57 -18.31 13.01 13.35
C GLY A 57 -17.95 13.01 11.88
N ARG A 58 -17.21 11.98 11.43
CA ARG A 58 -16.71 11.88 10.08
C ARG A 58 -16.87 10.46 9.59
N TYR A 59 -17.78 10.24 8.62
CA TYR A 59 -18.07 8.92 8.02
C TYR A 59 -18.41 7.83 9.06
N GLY A 60 -19.04 8.23 10.19
CA GLY A 60 -19.40 7.26 11.21
C GLY A 60 -18.22 6.52 11.84
N GLY A 61 -17.05 7.12 11.85
CA GLY A 61 -15.84 6.51 12.38
C GLY A 61 -15.03 5.72 11.37
N LYS A 62 -15.46 5.68 10.12
CA LYS A 62 -14.82 4.87 9.07
C LYS A 62 -13.75 5.61 8.27
N GLY A 63 -13.43 6.87 8.61
CA GLY A 63 -12.39 7.63 7.94
C GLY A 63 -11.04 6.93 8.02
N VAL A 64 -10.14 7.24 7.07
CA VAL A 64 -8.83 6.60 6.97
C VAL A 64 -7.67 7.59 6.95
N LEU A 65 -7.87 8.79 7.53
CA LEU A 65 -6.82 9.81 7.52
C LEU A 65 -5.59 9.39 8.29
N LYS A 66 -5.73 8.63 9.37
CA LYS A 66 -4.57 8.11 10.11
C LYS A 66 -3.75 7.15 9.26
N ALA A 67 -4.41 6.28 8.53
CA ALA A 67 -3.73 5.36 7.61
C ALA A 67 -3.05 6.13 6.48
N VAL A 68 -3.70 7.13 5.93
CA VAL A 68 -3.11 8.02 4.91
C VAL A 68 -1.86 8.71 5.45
N GLN A 69 -1.93 9.23 6.66
CA GLN A 69 -0.79 9.88 7.30
C GLN A 69 0.37 8.90 7.48
N ASN A 70 0.08 7.66 7.88
CA ASN A 70 1.10 6.63 8.03
C ASN A 70 1.80 6.34 6.69
N VAL A 71 1.07 6.33 5.59
CA VAL A 71 1.67 6.17 4.25
C VAL A 71 2.60 7.34 3.95
N ASN A 72 2.12 8.56 4.12
CA ASN A 72 2.86 9.75 3.70
C ASN A 72 4.06 10.07 4.60
N ASP A 73 3.92 9.85 5.90
CA ASP A 73 4.92 10.30 6.89
C ASP A 73 5.85 9.20 7.36
N ILE A 74 5.43 7.95 7.32
CA ILE A 74 6.21 6.82 7.85
C ILE A 74 6.68 5.91 6.73
N ILE A 75 5.74 5.31 6.01
CA ILE A 75 6.08 4.30 4.99
C ILE A 75 6.88 4.93 3.85
N ALA A 76 6.45 6.08 3.36
CA ALA A 76 7.10 6.74 2.23
C ALA A 76 8.59 6.98 2.51
N LYS A 77 8.91 7.45 3.72
CA LYS A 77 10.30 7.75 4.09
C LYS A 77 11.18 6.52 4.09
N GLU A 78 10.62 5.36 4.39
CA GLU A 78 11.39 4.13 4.50
C GLU A 78 11.58 3.42 3.17
N ILE A 79 10.61 3.50 2.27
CA ILE A 79 10.69 2.76 1.01
C ILE A 79 11.19 3.59 -0.17
N ILE A 80 11.20 4.91 -0.07
CA ILE A 80 11.80 5.75 -1.12
C ILE A 80 13.28 5.39 -1.24
N GLY A 81 13.73 5.14 -2.47
CA GLY A 81 15.07 4.65 -2.75
C GLY A 81 15.15 3.15 -2.99
N MET A 82 14.15 2.39 -2.56
CA MET A 82 14.09 0.96 -2.83
C MET A 82 13.69 0.71 -4.28
N GLN A 83 14.08 -0.44 -4.82
CA GLN A 83 13.65 -0.85 -6.16
C GLN A 83 12.19 -1.30 -6.10
N VAL A 84 11.37 -0.75 -6.98
CA VAL A 84 9.94 -1.05 -7.01
C VAL A 84 9.67 -2.53 -7.34
N THR A 85 10.62 -3.19 -7.99
CA THR A 85 10.53 -4.62 -8.32
C THR A 85 10.87 -5.53 -7.15
N ASP A 86 11.39 -5.00 -6.05
CA ASP A 86 11.70 -5.77 -4.85
C ASP A 86 10.48 -5.84 -3.94
N GLN A 87 9.44 -6.50 -4.41
CA GLN A 87 8.16 -6.59 -3.68
C GLN A 87 8.33 -7.21 -2.30
N VAL A 88 9.12 -8.28 -2.22
CA VAL A 88 9.36 -8.97 -0.94
C VAL A 88 10.05 -8.04 0.05
N GLY A 89 11.07 -7.32 -0.38
CA GLY A 89 11.80 -6.37 0.47
C GLY A 89 10.92 -5.22 0.93
N ILE A 90 10.11 -4.68 0.03
CA ILE A 90 9.18 -3.60 0.36
C ILE A 90 8.15 -4.07 1.40
N ASP A 91 7.53 -5.22 1.18
CA ASP A 91 6.53 -5.76 2.09
C ASP A 91 7.13 -6.08 3.46
N LYS A 92 8.31 -6.69 3.49
CA LYS A 92 9.01 -6.97 4.76
C LYS A 92 9.36 -5.70 5.52
N THR A 93 9.78 -4.65 4.81
CA THR A 93 10.09 -3.36 5.43
C THR A 93 8.85 -2.78 6.10
N MET A 94 7.71 -2.81 5.42
CA MET A 94 6.47 -2.30 5.99
C MET A 94 6.00 -3.11 7.21
N ILE A 95 6.11 -4.43 7.14
CA ILE A 95 5.74 -5.30 8.25
C ILE A 95 6.64 -5.02 9.46
N ALA A 96 7.93 -4.84 9.24
CA ALA A 96 8.88 -4.52 10.31
C ALA A 96 8.61 -3.13 10.92
N LEU A 97 8.24 -2.16 10.10
CA LEU A 97 7.86 -0.82 10.57
C LEU A 97 6.63 -0.86 11.47
N ASP A 98 5.66 -1.69 11.13
CA ASP A 98 4.46 -1.83 11.93
C ASP A 98 4.75 -2.51 13.26
N GLY A 99 5.52 -3.58 13.24
CA GLY A 99 5.98 -4.27 14.43
C GLY A 99 4.91 -5.08 15.18
N THR A 100 3.71 -5.24 14.62
CA THR A 100 2.63 -6.01 15.25
C THR A 100 2.15 -7.14 14.34
N PRO A 101 1.65 -8.25 14.92
CA PRO A 101 1.13 -9.37 14.11
C PRO A 101 -0.09 -9.00 13.27
N THR A 102 -0.89 -8.06 13.75
CA THR A 102 -2.16 -7.67 13.12
C THR A 102 -2.04 -6.41 12.26
N LYS A 103 -0.83 -5.87 12.10
CA LYS A 103 -0.60 -4.62 11.37
C LYS A 103 -1.41 -3.45 11.92
N SER A 104 -1.55 -3.40 13.25
CA SER A 104 -2.43 -2.44 13.91
C SER A 104 -1.81 -1.05 14.08
N ASN A 105 -0.48 -0.91 14.00
CA ASN A 105 0.17 0.39 14.13
C ASN A 105 0.07 1.23 12.86
N LEU A 106 0.39 0.64 11.71
CA LEU A 106 0.30 1.34 10.43
C LEU A 106 -1.08 1.17 9.78
N GLY A 107 -1.68 0.03 10.01
CA GLY A 107 -2.93 -0.36 9.39
C GLY A 107 -2.71 -1.27 8.20
N ALA A 108 -3.48 -2.35 8.12
CA ALA A 108 -3.41 -3.28 6.99
C ALA A 108 -3.76 -2.59 5.69
N ASN A 109 -4.72 -1.66 5.72
CA ASN A 109 -5.11 -0.89 4.54
C ASN A 109 -3.96 -0.02 4.02
N ALA A 110 -3.19 0.63 4.92
CA ALA A 110 -2.03 1.42 4.51
C ALA A 110 -0.96 0.53 3.85
N ILE A 111 -0.64 -0.59 4.49
CA ILE A 111 0.38 -1.52 3.99
C ILE A 111 -0.06 -2.12 2.65
N LEU A 112 -1.30 -2.58 2.56
CA LEU A 112 -1.83 -3.17 1.34
C LEU A 112 -1.87 -2.15 0.19
N GLY A 113 -2.28 -0.92 0.47
CA GLY A 113 -2.32 0.13 -0.54
C GLY A 113 -0.96 0.40 -1.15
N VAL A 114 0.07 0.51 -0.32
CA VAL A 114 1.44 0.72 -0.79
C VAL A 114 1.93 -0.49 -1.57
N SER A 115 1.70 -1.69 -1.05
CA SER A 115 2.13 -2.93 -1.71
C SER A 115 1.51 -3.06 -3.10
N LEU A 116 0.21 -2.83 -3.24
CA LEU A 116 -0.48 -2.90 -4.52
C LEU A 116 0.00 -1.81 -5.49
N ALA A 117 0.20 -0.59 -5.00
CA ALA A 117 0.67 0.51 -5.85
C ALA A 117 2.09 0.22 -6.37
N CYS A 118 2.95 -0.33 -5.51
CA CYS A 118 4.30 -0.74 -5.92
C CYS A 118 4.26 -1.85 -6.97
N ALA A 119 3.38 -2.83 -6.79
CA ALA A 119 3.22 -3.91 -7.75
C ALA A 119 2.78 -3.38 -9.11
N ARG A 120 1.85 -2.44 -9.14
CA ARG A 120 1.40 -1.83 -10.40
C ARG A 120 2.48 -0.99 -11.06
N ALA A 121 3.25 -0.24 -10.28
CA ALA A 121 4.38 0.52 -10.81
C ALA A 121 5.44 -0.42 -11.39
N ALA A 122 5.72 -1.53 -10.71
CA ALA A 122 6.65 -2.56 -11.19
C ALA A 122 6.15 -3.20 -12.49
N ALA A 123 4.87 -3.51 -12.59
CA ALA A 123 4.27 -4.05 -13.81
C ALA A 123 4.43 -3.06 -14.98
N ASN A 124 4.18 -1.78 -14.72
CA ASN A 124 4.35 -0.75 -15.74
C ASN A 124 5.81 -0.60 -16.15
N LEU A 125 6.73 -0.66 -15.19
CA LEU A 125 8.17 -0.59 -15.47
C LEU A 125 8.62 -1.75 -16.35
N LEU A 126 8.13 -2.95 -16.07
CA LEU A 126 8.51 -4.17 -16.78
C LEU A 126 7.69 -4.39 -18.07
N GLY A 127 6.65 -3.58 -18.28
CA GLY A 127 5.81 -3.70 -19.47
C GLY A 127 4.95 -4.94 -19.50
N MET A 128 4.57 -5.49 -18.33
CA MET A 128 3.77 -6.71 -18.27
C MET A 128 2.52 -6.52 -17.42
N PRO A 129 1.46 -7.34 -17.61
CA PRO A 129 0.28 -7.29 -16.76
C PRO A 129 0.62 -7.52 -15.29
N LEU A 130 -0.20 -6.94 -14.40
CA LEU A 130 0.04 -6.97 -12.96
C LEU A 130 0.26 -8.39 -12.42
N TYR A 131 -0.60 -9.33 -12.80
CA TYR A 131 -0.51 -10.68 -12.27
C TYR A 131 0.80 -11.38 -12.66
N LEU A 132 1.29 -11.13 -13.87
CA LEU A 132 2.58 -11.69 -14.31
C LEU A 132 3.75 -11.04 -13.57
N SER A 133 3.66 -9.76 -13.31
CA SER A 133 4.68 -9.05 -12.54
C SER A 133 4.78 -9.61 -11.12
N LEU A 134 3.66 -9.86 -10.47
CA LEU A 134 3.65 -10.42 -9.12
C LEU A 134 4.23 -11.83 -9.09
N ILE A 135 3.91 -12.67 -10.05
CA ILE A 135 4.48 -14.02 -10.14
C ILE A 135 5.99 -13.94 -10.33
N HIS A 136 6.43 -13.09 -11.24
CA HIS A 136 7.85 -12.90 -11.54
C HIS A 136 8.64 -12.44 -10.33
N ILE A 137 8.10 -11.49 -9.60
CA ILE A 137 8.76 -10.90 -8.43
C ILE A 137 8.74 -11.87 -7.24
N SER A 138 7.65 -12.62 -7.08
CA SER A 138 7.47 -13.52 -5.95
C SER A 138 8.28 -14.80 -6.03
N GLU A 139 8.93 -15.07 -7.16
CA GLU A 139 9.74 -16.27 -7.36
C GLU A 139 11.22 -15.90 -7.49
N PRO A 140 11.86 -15.52 -6.38
CA PRO A 140 13.22 -14.95 -6.45
C PRO A 140 14.30 -15.94 -6.82
N THR A 141 14.02 -17.24 -6.78
CA THR A 141 15.00 -18.26 -7.06
C THR A 141 15.14 -18.62 -8.52
N ARG A 142 14.50 -17.95 -9.38
CA ARG A 142 14.54 -18.20 -10.82
C ARG A 142 15.80 -17.72 -11.49
#